data_612872323687bf35c687482e1c851f48
#
_entry.id   612872323687bf35c687482e1c851f48
#
_cell.length_a   1.000
_cell.length_b   1.000
_cell.length_c   1.000
_cell.angle_alpha   90.00
_cell.angle_beta   90.00
_cell.angle_gamma   90.00
#
_symmetry.space_group_name_H-M   'P 1'
#
loop_
_entity.id
_entity.type
_entity.pdbx_description
1 polymer ?
#
loop_
_entity_poly.entity_id
_entity_poly.type
_entity_poly.pdbx_seq_one_letter_code
_entity_poly.pdbx_strand_id
1 'polypeptide(L)'
;YIHLPLIDFLPYKVGVNIREAMQAPVVEPGESETVLVYRNRQTGREREFSLEDTEWQDAGKWEWVDTRTTSEAPTVRPLVSEFALRDAEGDATEEVLTMPGRVYMLCITAFDRLPRSCARRMARLAERAREEGAHVVCLTPDPLYGVTWHEFGTAEVRCYNIDASTMKTLLRADNGLVVLDNGTISAKRNCRDIRP
;
A
#
# COMPACT_ATOMS: atom_id res chain seq x y z
N TYR A 1 -24.43 -3.46 10.39
CA TYR A 1 -23.45 -4.24 9.60
C TYR A 1 -22.14 -3.46 9.61
N ILE A 2 -21.15 -3.95 10.34
CA ILE A 2 -19.79 -3.44 10.32
C ILE A 2 -19.18 -3.97 9.04
N HIS A 3 -19.00 -3.14 8.02
CA HIS A 3 -18.15 -3.47 6.88
C HIS A 3 -16.69 -3.36 7.31
N LEU A 4 -16.25 -4.31 8.10
CA LEU A 4 -14.82 -4.57 8.24
C LEU A 4 -14.34 -5.04 6.88
N PRO A 5 -13.22 -4.52 6.35
CA PRO A 5 -12.56 -5.18 5.25
C PRO A 5 -12.28 -6.60 5.70
N LEU A 6 -12.87 -7.57 5.01
CA LEU A 6 -12.90 -9.00 5.40
C LEU A 6 -11.52 -9.62 5.56
N ILE A 7 -10.46 -8.93 5.14
CA ILE A 7 -9.08 -9.38 5.29
C ILE A 7 -8.18 -8.13 5.37
N ASP A 8 -7.60 -7.88 6.53
CA ASP A 8 -6.55 -6.87 6.73
C ASP A 8 -5.21 -7.49 6.33
N PHE A 9 -4.86 -7.33 5.05
CA PHE A 9 -3.63 -7.91 4.49
C PHE A 9 -2.41 -7.06 4.81
N LEU A 10 -1.26 -7.75 4.98
CA LEU A 10 0.06 -7.15 4.80
C LEU A 10 0.09 -6.28 3.52
N PRO A 11 0.82 -5.11 3.51
CA PRO A 11 1.77 -4.75 4.54
C PRO A 11 1.24 -3.82 5.66
N TYR A 12 0.06 -3.25 5.53
CA TYR A 12 -0.46 -2.22 6.45
C TYR A 12 -1.58 -2.73 7.36
N LYS A 13 -1.51 -3.94 7.87
CA LYS A 13 -2.52 -4.43 8.83
C LYS A 13 -2.40 -3.75 10.20
N VAL A 14 -3.49 -3.77 10.96
CA VAL A 14 -3.46 -3.35 12.37
C VAL A 14 -2.44 -4.18 13.15
N GLY A 15 -1.62 -3.51 13.96
CA GLY A 15 -0.50 -4.10 14.69
C GLY A 15 0.86 -3.99 13.99
N VAL A 16 0.92 -3.51 12.74
CA VAL A 16 2.18 -3.28 12.04
C VAL A 16 2.75 -1.91 12.40
N ASN A 17 4.00 -1.86 12.79
CA ASN A 17 4.78 -0.63 12.84
C ASN A 17 5.32 -0.34 11.44
N ILE A 18 4.87 0.79 10.84
CA ILE A 18 5.21 1.11 9.44
C ILE A 18 6.71 1.29 9.27
N ARG A 19 7.37 1.98 10.19
CA ARG A 19 8.80 2.23 10.14
C ARG A 19 9.62 0.94 10.21
N GLU A 20 9.27 0.04 11.12
CA GLU A 20 9.92 -1.28 11.22
C GLU A 20 9.69 -2.11 9.96
N ALA A 21 8.48 -2.08 9.41
CA ALA A 21 8.13 -2.80 8.19
C ALA A 21 8.86 -2.28 6.94
N MET A 22 9.22 -0.99 6.92
CA MET A 22 10.09 -0.41 5.87
C MET A 22 11.54 -0.91 5.95
N GLN A 23 11.98 -1.35 7.12
CA GLN A 23 13.34 -1.84 7.35
C GLN A 23 13.43 -3.37 7.34
N ALA A 24 12.32 -4.06 7.62
CA ALA A 24 12.27 -5.51 7.73
C ALA A 24 12.42 -6.18 6.35
N PRO A 25 13.46 -6.99 6.12
CA PRO A 25 13.62 -7.71 4.88
C PRO A 25 12.57 -8.83 4.77
N VAL A 26 11.88 -8.88 3.64
CA VAL A 26 11.03 -10.03 3.27
C VAL A 26 11.71 -10.73 2.10
N VAL A 27 11.91 -12.02 2.25
CA VAL A 27 12.43 -12.88 1.18
C VAL A 27 11.23 -13.36 0.36
N GLU A 28 11.09 -12.83 -0.84
CA GLU A 28 10.14 -13.34 -1.81
C GLU A 28 10.78 -14.50 -2.55
N PRO A 29 10.11 -15.67 -2.66
CA PRO A 29 10.61 -16.75 -3.51
C PRO A 29 10.73 -16.22 -4.94
N GLY A 30 11.88 -16.48 -5.58
CA GLY A 30 12.09 -16.09 -6.97
C GLY A 30 11.02 -16.73 -7.87
N GLU A 31 10.68 -16.07 -8.95
CA GLU A 31 9.80 -16.63 -9.95
C GLU A 31 10.43 -17.88 -10.55
N SER A 32 9.66 -18.94 -10.66
CA SER A 32 10.10 -20.18 -11.31
C SER A 32 9.50 -20.22 -12.72
N GLU A 33 10.36 -20.14 -13.71
CA GLU A 33 9.97 -20.35 -15.09
C GLU A 33 10.15 -21.82 -15.47
N THR A 34 9.10 -22.45 -15.97
CA THR A 34 9.14 -23.83 -16.44
C THR A 34 9.17 -23.82 -17.95
N VAL A 35 10.25 -24.33 -18.53
CA VAL A 35 10.41 -24.52 -19.97
C VAL A 35 10.35 -26.00 -20.32
N LEU A 36 9.65 -26.30 -21.41
CA LEU A 36 9.50 -27.63 -21.95
C LEU A 36 10.52 -27.82 -23.07
N VAL A 37 11.35 -28.87 -23.00
CA VAL A 37 12.32 -29.19 -24.03
C VAL A 37 11.77 -30.27 -24.92
N TYR A 38 11.60 -29.97 -26.21
CA TYR A 38 11.12 -30.89 -27.22
C TYR A 38 12.14 -31.04 -28.32
N ARG A 39 12.20 -32.25 -28.91
CA ARG A 39 13.02 -32.57 -30.07
C ARG A 39 12.15 -32.67 -31.31
N ASN A 40 12.55 -31.98 -32.35
CA ASN A 40 11.89 -32.10 -33.63
C ASN A 40 12.18 -33.46 -34.25
N ARG A 41 11.15 -34.25 -34.58
CA ARG A 41 11.26 -35.62 -35.10
C ARG A 41 11.91 -35.72 -36.46
N GLN A 42 11.83 -34.68 -37.29
CA GLN A 42 12.40 -34.66 -38.63
C GLN A 42 13.87 -34.21 -38.65
N THR A 43 14.21 -33.21 -37.82
CA THR A 43 15.52 -32.59 -37.84
C THR A 43 16.44 -33.06 -36.70
N GLY A 44 15.89 -33.71 -35.68
CA GLY A 44 16.59 -34.11 -34.45
C GLY A 44 17.02 -32.96 -33.54
N ARG A 45 16.68 -31.72 -33.89
CA ARG A 45 17.06 -30.53 -33.07
C ARG A 45 16.12 -30.34 -31.91
N GLU A 46 16.70 -29.95 -30.77
CA GLU A 46 15.97 -29.59 -29.59
C GLU A 46 15.61 -28.10 -29.61
N ARG A 47 14.43 -27.80 -29.06
CA ARG A 47 13.93 -26.45 -28.89
C ARG A 47 13.21 -26.35 -27.54
N GLU A 48 13.37 -25.22 -26.87
CA GLU A 48 12.67 -24.88 -25.63
C GLU A 48 11.39 -24.16 -25.97
N PHE A 49 10.33 -24.48 -25.23
CA PHE A 49 9.00 -23.89 -25.33
C PHE A 49 8.55 -23.43 -23.94
N SER A 50 7.86 -22.32 -23.89
CA SER A 50 7.15 -21.93 -22.68
C SER A 50 5.84 -22.72 -22.52
N LEU A 51 5.24 -22.70 -21.35
CA LEU A 51 3.93 -23.34 -21.12
C LEU A 51 2.80 -22.66 -21.92
N GLU A 52 2.98 -21.42 -22.33
CA GLU A 52 2.03 -20.65 -23.14
C GLU A 52 2.11 -20.96 -24.63
N ASP A 53 3.23 -21.53 -25.09
CA ASP A 53 3.40 -21.95 -26.47
C ASP A 53 2.46 -23.12 -26.78
N THR A 54 1.92 -23.16 -28.00
CA THR A 54 1.03 -24.24 -28.44
C THR A 54 1.69 -25.16 -29.48
N GLU A 55 2.84 -24.76 -30.07
CA GLU A 55 3.51 -25.50 -31.11
C GLU A 55 4.01 -26.90 -30.68
N TRP A 56 4.36 -27.04 -29.38
CA TRP A 56 4.84 -28.32 -28.83
C TRP A 56 3.75 -29.38 -28.73
N GLN A 57 2.47 -28.99 -28.86
CA GLN A 57 1.33 -29.93 -28.82
C GLN A 57 1.21 -30.77 -30.08
N ASP A 58 1.89 -30.42 -31.14
CA ASP A 58 1.93 -31.22 -32.37
C ASP A 58 2.85 -32.46 -32.19
N ALA A 59 2.26 -33.57 -31.74
CA ALA A 59 2.94 -34.82 -31.48
C ALA A 59 3.54 -35.46 -32.77
N GLY A 60 3.11 -35.05 -33.98
CA GLY A 60 3.69 -35.48 -35.24
C GLY A 60 5.05 -34.84 -35.52
N LYS A 61 5.24 -33.62 -34.99
CA LYS A 61 6.43 -32.80 -35.23
C LYS A 61 7.40 -32.82 -34.05
N TRP A 62 6.89 -32.86 -32.83
CA TRP A 62 7.65 -32.69 -31.63
C TRP A 62 7.53 -33.90 -30.69
N GLU A 63 8.65 -34.24 -30.08
CA GLU A 63 8.78 -35.30 -29.05
C GLU A 63 9.34 -34.68 -27.80
N TRP A 64 8.64 -34.88 -26.66
CA TRP A 64 9.11 -34.42 -25.38
C TRP A 64 10.43 -35.09 -24.97
N VAL A 65 11.34 -34.27 -24.46
CA VAL A 65 12.67 -34.70 -24.01
C VAL A 65 12.81 -34.45 -22.51
N ASP A 66 12.50 -33.25 -22.06
CA ASP A 66 12.76 -32.81 -20.67
C ASP A 66 11.87 -31.66 -20.30
N THR A 67 11.75 -31.42 -18.97
CA THR A 67 11.14 -30.21 -18.41
C THR A 67 12.14 -29.57 -17.47
N ARG A 68 12.55 -28.35 -17.77
CA ARG A 68 13.49 -27.58 -16.94
C ARG A 68 12.75 -26.48 -16.20
N THR A 69 12.95 -26.44 -14.89
CA THR A 69 12.47 -25.32 -14.09
C THR A 69 13.67 -24.48 -13.66
N THR A 70 13.70 -23.25 -14.11
CA THR A 70 14.70 -22.27 -13.68
C THR A 70 14.08 -21.43 -12.60
N SER A 71 14.63 -21.48 -11.39
CA SER A 71 14.22 -20.59 -10.31
C SER A 71 15.16 -19.39 -10.30
N GLU A 72 14.58 -18.19 -10.36
CA GLU A 72 15.36 -17.00 -10.07
C GLU A 72 15.77 -16.97 -8.60
N ALA A 73 16.89 -16.30 -8.31
CA ALA A 73 17.33 -16.12 -6.94
C ALA A 73 16.25 -15.39 -6.14
N PRO A 74 16.01 -15.76 -4.87
CA PRO A 74 15.04 -15.07 -4.03
C PRO A 74 15.39 -13.59 -3.91
N THR A 75 14.39 -12.74 -4.12
CA THR A 75 14.57 -11.28 -4.02
C THR A 75 14.25 -10.83 -2.61
N VAL A 76 15.15 -10.05 -2.01
CA VAL A 76 14.94 -9.44 -0.69
C VAL A 76 14.39 -8.05 -0.89
N ARG A 77 13.16 -7.81 -0.42
CA ARG A 77 12.52 -6.48 -0.44
C ARG A 77 12.01 -6.12 0.95
N PRO A 78 11.92 -4.82 1.29
CA PRO A 78 11.20 -4.40 2.49
C PRO A 78 9.72 -4.79 2.38
N LEU A 79 9.10 -5.14 3.52
CA LEU A 79 7.67 -5.43 3.59
C LEU A 79 6.82 -4.23 3.13
N VAL A 80 7.31 -3.02 3.41
CA VAL A 80 6.74 -1.73 3.00
C VAL A 80 7.81 -0.97 2.23
N SER A 81 7.80 -1.02 0.90
CA SER A 81 8.83 -0.38 0.07
C SER A 81 8.47 1.03 -0.40
N GLU A 82 7.19 1.40 -0.38
CA GLU A 82 6.69 2.58 -1.09
C GLU A 82 5.97 3.60 -0.19
N PHE A 83 6.08 3.45 1.14
CA PHE A 83 5.48 4.43 2.04
C PHE A 83 6.35 5.68 2.11
N ALA A 84 5.90 6.73 1.45
CA ALA A 84 6.56 8.03 1.47
C ALA A 84 5.53 9.15 1.62
N LEU A 85 5.78 10.05 2.57
CA LEU A 85 4.99 11.24 2.82
C LEU A 85 5.82 12.47 2.42
N ARG A 86 5.25 13.34 1.62
CA ARG A 86 5.93 14.53 1.14
C ARG A 86 5.09 15.79 1.36
N ASP A 87 5.76 16.88 1.65
CA ASP A 87 5.18 18.22 1.64
C ASP A 87 6.00 19.18 0.77
N ALA A 88 5.80 20.48 0.94
CA ALA A 88 6.53 21.51 0.17
C ALA A 88 8.03 21.54 0.52
N GLU A 89 8.44 21.04 1.67
CA GLU A 89 9.81 21.04 2.17
C GLU A 89 10.57 19.76 1.78
N GLY A 90 9.86 18.70 1.37
CA GLY A 90 10.45 17.44 0.91
C GLY A 90 9.84 16.19 1.55
N ASP A 91 10.71 15.24 1.89
CA ASP A 91 10.30 13.97 2.54
C ASP A 91 10.08 14.18 4.05
N ALA A 92 8.86 13.95 4.48
CA ALA A 92 8.42 14.06 5.87
C ALA A 92 8.08 12.70 6.51
N THR A 93 8.44 11.60 5.85
CA THR A 93 8.06 10.24 6.27
C THR A 93 8.52 9.93 7.70
N GLU A 94 9.80 10.13 7.99
CA GLU A 94 10.35 9.88 9.33
C GLU A 94 9.74 10.82 10.38
N GLU A 95 9.54 12.10 10.04
CA GLU A 95 8.91 13.08 10.93
C GLU A 95 7.55 12.56 11.42
N VAL A 96 6.68 12.13 10.49
CA VAL A 96 5.33 11.68 10.84
C VAL A 96 5.34 10.34 11.57
N LEU A 97 6.18 9.38 11.13
CA LEU A 97 6.23 8.04 11.74
C LEU A 97 6.87 8.01 13.12
N THR A 98 7.67 9.03 13.47
CA THR A 98 8.32 9.15 14.79
C THR A 98 7.60 10.11 15.74
N MET A 99 6.48 10.72 15.33
CA MET A 99 5.66 11.52 16.23
C MET A 99 5.28 10.70 17.48
N PRO A 100 5.54 11.22 18.68
CA PRO A 100 5.28 10.46 19.90
C PRO A 100 3.77 10.33 20.19
N GLY A 101 3.38 9.21 20.76
CA GLY A 101 2.01 8.96 21.17
C GLY A 101 1.08 8.66 20.01
N ARG A 102 -0.11 9.24 20.06
CA ARG A 102 -1.17 8.96 19.08
C ARG A 102 -1.16 9.96 17.94
N VAL A 103 -1.17 9.43 16.70
CA VAL A 103 -1.28 10.20 15.46
C VAL A 103 -2.53 9.77 14.71
N TYR A 104 -3.41 10.71 14.43
CA TYR A 104 -4.59 10.52 13.60
C TYR A 104 -4.27 10.96 12.18
N MET A 105 -4.20 10.02 11.24
CA MET A 105 -3.98 10.28 9.82
C MET A 105 -5.33 10.34 9.11
N LEU A 106 -5.78 11.53 8.75
CA LEU A 106 -6.98 11.76 7.94
C LEU A 106 -6.65 11.48 6.48
N CYS A 107 -7.14 10.38 5.96
CA CYS A 107 -6.89 9.94 4.58
C CYS A 107 -7.99 10.46 3.66
N ILE A 108 -7.64 11.28 2.66
CA ILE A 108 -8.58 11.92 1.72
C ILE A 108 -8.09 11.69 0.30
N THR A 109 -8.83 10.91 -0.49
CA THR A 109 -8.43 10.61 -1.87
C THR A 109 -8.54 11.81 -2.79
N ALA A 110 -9.58 12.65 -2.60
CA ALA A 110 -9.76 13.88 -3.35
C ALA A 110 -10.61 14.87 -2.54
N PHE A 111 -10.12 16.08 -2.34
CA PHE A 111 -10.79 17.10 -1.53
C PHE A 111 -12.11 17.56 -2.15
N ASP A 112 -12.15 17.72 -3.47
CA ASP A 112 -13.34 18.14 -4.23
C ASP A 112 -14.49 17.10 -4.16
N ARG A 113 -14.17 15.84 -3.90
CA ARG A 113 -15.11 14.72 -3.80
C ARG A 113 -15.35 14.26 -2.37
N LEU A 114 -14.79 14.96 -1.37
CA LEU A 114 -14.99 14.60 0.03
C LEU A 114 -16.45 14.86 0.46
N PRO A 115 -17.21 13.82 0.87
CA PRO A 115 -18.58 14.01 1.32
C PRO A 115 -18.65 14.96 2.55
N ARG A 116 -19.59 15.88 2.55
CA ARG A 116 -19.76 16.85 3.66
C ARG A 116 -19.92 16.18 5.03
N SER A 117 -20.53 15.00 5.08
CA SER A 117 -20.67 14.23 6.33
C SER A 117 -19.32 13.70 6.81
N CYS A 118 -18.43 13.28 5.91
CA CYS A 118 -17.08 12.85 6.22
C CYS A 118 -16.23 14.03 6.69
N ALA A 119 -16.26 15.14 5.95
CA ALA A 119 -15.55 16.36 6.31
C ALA A 119 -15.91 16.82 7.75
N ARG A 120 -17.21 16.85 8.08
CA ARG A 120 -17.67 17.21 9.44
C ARG A 120 -17.17 16.26 10.53
N ARG A 121 -17.09 14.95 10.25
CA ARG A 121 -16.58 13.97 11.23
C ARG A 121 -15.09 14.12 11.43
N MET A 122 -14.35 14.33 10.34
CA MET A 122 -12.91 14.58 10.38
C MET A 122 -12.60 15.88 11.14
N ALA A 123 -13.36 16.95 10.89
CA ALA A 123 -13.24 18.21 11.60
C ALA A 123 -13.40 18.03 13.11
N ARG A 124 -14.49 17.39 13.55
CA ARG A 124 -14.73 17.14 14.99
C ARG A 124 -13.65 16.28 15.62
N LEU A 125 -13.13 15.29 14.88
CA LEU A 125 -12.02 14.46 15.34
C LEU A 125 -10.75 15.30 15.50
N ALA A 126 -10.44 16.16 14.53
CA ALA A 126 -9.26 17.02 14.57
C ALA A 126 -9.32 18.03 15.74
N GLU A 127 -10.49 18.64 15.95
CA GLU A 127 -10.72 19.55 17.08
C GLU A 127 -10.50 18.85 18.41
N ARG A 128 -11.12 17.68 18.62
CA ARG A 128 -10.94 16.91 19.84
C ARG A 128 -9.49 16.44 20.04
N ALA A 129 -8.87 15.90 18.99
CA ALA A 129 -7.49 15.43 19.08
C ALA A 129 -6.54 16.56 19.51
N ARG A 130 -6.78 17.79 19.00
CA ARG A 130 -6.05 18.98 19.42
C ARG A 130 -6.25 19.30 20.91
N GLU A 131 -7.49 19.20 21.41
CA GLU A 131 -7.81 19.40 22.83
C GLU A 131 -7.13 18.35 23.72
N GLU A 132 -7.03 17.11 23.24
CA GLU A 132 -6.36 15.99 23.93
C GLU A 132 -4.82 16.01 23.77
N GLY A 133 -4.27 16.93 22.98
CA GLY A 133 -2.83 17.02 22.72
C GLY A 133 -2.31 15.92 21.81
N ALA A 134 -3.18 15.24 21.05
CA ALA A 134 -2.79 14.25 20.07
C ALA A 134 -2.43 14.90 18.71
N HIS A 135 -1.59 14.23 17.95
CA HIS A 135 -1.20 14.69 16.62
C HIS A 135 -2.27 14.35 15.57
N VAL A 136 -2.52 15.30 14.68
CA VAL A 136 -3.41 15.10 13.53
C VAL A 136 -2.68 15.52 12.25
N VAL A 137 -2.69 14.65 11.26
CA VAL A 137 -2.13 14.92 9.93
C VAL A 137 -3.13 14.51 8.86
N CYS A 138 -3.06 15.14 7.68
CA CYS A 138 -3.86 14.75 6.53
C CYS A 138 -2.96 14.09 5.47
N LEU A 139 -3.41 12.99 4.89
CA LEU A 139 -2.75 12.31 3.79
C LEU A 139 -3.63 12.38 2.56
N THR A 140 -3.05 12.77 1.42
CA THR A 140 -3.78 12.88 0.16
C THR A 140 -2.88 12.61 -1.04
N PRO A 141 -3.38 11.92 -2.08
CA PRO A 141 -2.70 11.86 -3.37
C PRO A 141 -2.95 13.10 -4.24
N ASP A 142 -3.90 13.98 -3.86
CA ASP A 142 -4.14 15.23 -4.57
C ASP A 142 -2.89 16.13 -4.53
N PRO A 143 -2.58 16.83 -5.63
CA PRO A 143 -1.50 17.79 -5.63
C PRO A 143 -1.77 18.92 -4.65
N LEU A 144 -0.86 19.15 -3.72
CA LEU A 144 -1.00 20.18 -2.69
C LEU A 144 -0.62 21.60 -3.18
N TYR A 145 0.06 21.73 -4.33
CA TYR A 145 0.47 23.02 -4.93
C TYR A 145 1.13 24.00 -3.95
N GLY A 146 1.89 23.47 -2.99
CA GLY A 146 2.52 24.27 -1.94
C GLY A 146 1.62 24.62 -0.75
N VAL A 147 0.37 24.18 -0.75
CA VAL A 147 -0.53 24.30 0.41
C VAL A 147 -0.22 23.20 1.40
N THR A 148 0.39 23.55 2.51
CA THR A 148 0.84 22.60 3.53
C THR A 148 -0.22 22.38 4.61
N TRP A 149 -1.15 23.33 4.78
CA TRP A 149 -2.16 23.31 5.84
C TRP A 149 -3.57 23.42 5.29
N HIS A 150 -4.47 22.60 5.82
CA HIS A 150 -5.89 22.65 5.50
C HIS A 150 -6.73 22.79 6.77
N GLU A 151 -7.82 23.54 6.66
CA GLU A 151 -8.78 23.74 7.76
C GLU A 151 -9.75 22.57 7.83
N PHE A 152 -9.83 21.97 9.01
CA PHE A 152 -10.84 20.99 9.39
C PHE A 152 -11.64 21.54 10.57
N GLY A 153 -12.74 22.25 10.26
CA GLY A 153 -13.46 23.04 11.26
C GLY A 153 -12.61 24.20 11.74
N THR A 154 -12.29 24.24 13.03
CA THR A 154 -11.39 25.23 13.65
C THR A 154 -9.95 24.74 13.78
N ALA A 155 -9.68 23.49 13.40
CA ALA A 155 -8.34 22.91 13.46
C ALA A 155 -7.60 23.05 12.13
N GLU A 156 -6.41 23.63 12.15
CA GLU A 156 -5.47 23.57 11.05
C GLU A 156 -4.70 22.27 11.12
N VAL A 157 -4.70 21.50 10.03
CA VAL A 157 -4.07 20.20 9.93
C VAL A 157 -3.04 20.22 8.80
N ARG A 158 -1.82 19.80 9.10
CA ARG A 158 -0.76 19.66 8.10
C ARG A 158 -1.08 18.52 7.15
N CYS A 159 -0.96 18.79 5.85
CA CYS A 159 -1.25 17.83 4.80
C CYS A 159 0.04 17.35 4.14
N TYR A 160 0.09 16.05 3.89
CA TYR A 160 1.19 15.40 3.21
C TYR A 160 0.69 14.69 1.96
N ASN A 161 1.48 14.77 0.91
CA ASN A 161 1.22 14.00 -0.30
C ASN A 161 1.71 12.56 -0.13
N ILE A 162 0.89 11.62 -0.57
CA ILE A 162 1.18 10.19 -0.56
C ILE A 162 0.82 9.60 -1.92
N ASP A 163 1.54 8.57 -2.37
CA ASP A 163 1.16 7.87 -3.59
C ASP A 163 -0.24 7.26 -3.50
N ALA A 164 -1.00 7.32 -4.61
CA ALA A 164 -2.39 6.88 -4.66
C ALA A 164 -2.55 5.37 -4.45
N SER A 165 -1.60 4.55 -4.92
CA SER A 165 -1.62 3.10 -4.74
C SER A 165 -1.30 2.72 -3.29
N THR A 166 -0.33 3.41 -2.71
CA THR A 166 0.04 3.29 -1.29
C THR A 166 -1.14 3.66 -0.40
N MET A 167 -1.83 4.77 -0.69
CA MET A 167 -3.02 5.19 0.06
C MET A 167 -4.16 4.17 -0.01
N LYS A 168 -4.43 3.61 -1.20
CA LYS A 168 -5.45 2.55 -1.37
C LYS A 168 -5.09 1.29 -0.58
N THR A 169 -3.82 0.92 -0.54
CA THR A 169 -3.34 -0.23 0.22
C THR A 169 -3.41 0.03 1.72
N LEU A 170 -3.06 1.24 2.15
CA LEU A 170 -3.08 1.65 3.56
C LEU A 170 -4.50 1.61 4.14
N LEU A 171 -5.49 2.23 3.46
CA LEU A 171 -6.83 2.42 4.01
C LEU A 171 -7.89 1.48 3.42
N ARG A 172 -7.78 1.10 2.15
CA ARG A 172 -8.80 0.34 1.37
C ARG A 172 -10.19 0.98 1.35
N ALA A 173 -10.22 2.30 1.43
CA ALA A 173 -11.42 3.12 1.30
C ALA A 173 -11.03 4.45 0.66
N ASP A 174 -11.99 5.14 0.04
CA ASP A 174 -11.70 6.44 -0.59
C ASP A 174 -11.35 7.50 0.45
N ASN A 175 -12.02 7.48 1.60
CA ASN A 175 -11.76 8.43 2.67
C ASN A 175 -11.89 7.75 4.03
N GLY A 176 -11.05 8.12 4.99
CA GLY A 176 -11.13 7.55 6.33
C GLY A 176 -10.02 7.99 7.27
N LEU A 177 -9.78 7.16 8.24
CA LEU A 177 -8.86 7.39 9.33
C LEU A 177 -7.93 6.19 9.52
N VAL A 178 -6.66 6.45 9.62
CA VAL A 178 -5.67 5.52 10.16
C VAL A 178 -5.11 6.10 11.45
N VAL A 179 -5.04 5.31 12.49
CA VAL A 179 -4.51 5.72 13.79
C VAL A 179 -3.19 5.00 14.02
N LEU A 180 -2.16 5.77 14.31
CA LEU A 180 -0.88 5.24 14.79
C LEU A 180 -0.76 5.47 16.30
N ASP A 181 -0.19 4.49 16.99
CA ASP A 181 0.33 4.63 18.34
C ASP A 181 1.83 4.34 18.29
N ASN A 182 2.66 5.39 18.45
CA ASN A 182 4.12 5.31 18.32
C ASN A 182 4.56 4.59 17.03
N GLY A 183 4.02 5.00 15.88
CA GLY A 183 4.34 4.43 14.56
C GLY A 183 3.65 3.11 14.22
N THR A 184 2.93 2.49 15.18
CA THR A 184 2.20 1.23 14.96
C THR A 184 0.74 1.51 14.61
N ILE A 185 0.24 0.90 13.55
CA ILE A 185 -1.18 1.02 13.16
C ILE A 185 -2.05 0.38 14.23
N SER A 186 -2.80 1.19 14.97
CA SER A 186 -3.71 0.73 16.03
C SER A 186 -5.15 0.61 15.56
N ALA A 187 -5.57 1.41 14.58
CA ALA A 187 -6.91 1.32 14.00
C ALA A 187 -6.97 1.86 12.57
N LYS A 188 -7.93 1.34 11.80
CA LYS A 188 -8.36 1.88 10.51
C LYS A 188 -9.87 1.98 10.49
N ARG A 189 -10.39 3.07 9.96
CA ARG A 189 -11.83 3.32 9.90
C ARG A 189 -12.21 3.98 8.59
N ASN A 190 -13.30 3.52 7.98
CA ASN A 190 -13.95 4.28 6.91
C ASN A 190 -14.44 5.62 7.49
N CYS A 191 -14.53 6.65 6.67
CA CYS A 191 -14.99 7.97 7.13
C CYS A 191 -16.40 7.95 7.74
N ARG A 192 -17.25 6.99 7.37
CA ARG A 192 -18.59 6.80 7.93
C ARG A 192 -18.56 6.30 9.37
N ASP A 193 -17.47 5.63 9.76
CA ASP A 193 -17.29 4.98 11.06
C ASP A 193 -16.41 5.80 12.02
N ILE A 194 -15.97 6.98 11.57
CA ILE A 194 -15.26 7.93 12.45
C ILE A 194 -16.27 8.43 13.48
N ARG A 195 -15.97 8.11 14.73
CA ARG A 195 -16.72 8.62 15.87
C ARG A 195 -15.98 9.84 16.40
N PRO A 196 -16.68 10.99 16.44
CA PRO A 196 -16.12 12.20 17.04
C PRO A 196 -15.95 12.04 18.53
#